data_35c1cd210b7b41a5bddaee91b35d1657
#
_entry.id   35c1cd210b7b41a5bddaee91b35d1657
#
_cell.length_a   1.000
_cell.length_b   1.000
_cell.length_c   1.000
_cell.angle_alpha   90.00
_cell.angle_beta   90.00
_cell.angle_gamma   90.00
#
_symmetry.space_group_name_H-M   'P 1'
#
loop_
_entity.id
_entity.type
_entity.pdbx_description
1 polymer ?
#
loop_
_entity_poly.entity_id
_entity_poly.type
_entity_poly.pdbx_seq_one_letter_code
_entity_poly.pdbx_strand_id
1 'polypeptide(L)'
;MTLRHSFAFFLFAFLAYGCKKNSGCTEFGTDNYDPEAVVDDGSCIETRDKFIGDFRVNSDCFAADYTRTISVTSERYSVTISNLADTLGTVNAGVFGTDITIERQSLGAGITIEGAGIYVEENQVSLSYRIRDSRSGSEVIHDCFEVCTKQ
;
A
#
# COMPACT_ATOMS: atom_id res chain seq x y z
N MET A 1 11.84 44.49 -54.20
CA MET A 1 12.39 44.84 -52.88
C MET A 1 11.57 44.20 -51.75
N THR A 2 11.18 42.93 -51.93
CA THR A 2 10.23 42.22 -51.02
C THR A 2 10.69 40.85 -50.56
N LEU A 3 11.92 40.45 -50.87
CA LEU A 3 12.40 39.07 -50.56
C LEU A 3 13.25 39.00 -49.25
N ARG A 4 13.66 40.13 -48.68
CA ARG A 4 14.54 40.15 -47.48
C ARG A 4 13.79 40.06 -46.15
N HIS A 5 12.50 40.31 -46.12
CA HIS A 5 11.73 40.28 -44.85
C HIS A 5 11.07 38.92 -44.56
N SER A 6 10.87 38.05 -45.57
CA SER A 6 10.32 36.71 -45.37
C SER A 6 11.29 35.72 -44.67
N PHE A 7 12.59 35.95 -44.81
CA PHE A 7 13.59 35.02 -44.21
C PHE A 7 13.77 35.24 -42.72
N ALA A 8 13.57 36.46 -42.24
CA ALA A 8 13.67 36.78 -40.79
C ALA A 8 12.48 36.25 -39.98
N PHE A 9 11.31 36.09 -40.60
CA PHE A 9 10.13 35.57 -39.90
C PHE A 9 10.16 34.05 -39.70
N PHE A 10 10.86 33.32 -40.57
CA PHE A 10 10.98 31.87 -40.49
C PHE A 10 12.02 31.40 -39.43
N LEU A 11 13.02 32.27 -39.13
CA LEU A 11 14.04 31.95 -38.12
C LEU A 11 13.55 32.12 -36.70
N PHE A 12 12.48 32.90 -36.47
CA PHE A 12 11.95 33.15 -35.13
C PHE A 12 10.95 32.07 -34.67
N ALA A 13 10.41 31.27 -35.61
CA ALA A 13 9.46 30.20 -35.29
C ALA A 13 10.10 28.93 -34.72
N PHE A 14 11.43 28.80 -34.84
CA PHE A 14 12.17 27.58 -34.34
C PHE A 14 12.62 27.66 -32.88
N LEU A 15 12.47 28.80 -32.22
CA LEU A 15 12.92 28.98 -30.83
C LEU A 15 11.84 28.66 -29.77
N ALA A 16 10.65 28.24 -30.19
CA ALA A 16 9.56 27.92 -29.27
C ALA A 16 9.39 26.43 -28.95
N TYR A 17 10.31 25.56 -29.37
CA TYR A 17 10.39 24.20 -28.83
C TYR A 17 11.10 24.24 -27.48
N GLY A 18 10.44 24.81 -26.49
CA GLY A 18 10.85 24.66 -25.11
C GLY A 18 10.89 23.18 -24.75
N CYS A 19 12.00 22.70 -24.20
CA CYS A 19 12.07 21.39 -23.58
C CYS A 19 10.88 21.24 -22.63
N LYS A 20 9.93 20.38 -22.97
CA LYS A 20 8.87 19.99 -22.06
C LYS A 20 9.59 19.19 -20.96
N LYS A 21 9.73 19.76 -19.77
CA LYS A 21 10.24 19.02 -18.63
C LYS A 21 9.28 17.87 -18.38
N ASN A 22 9.80 16.65 -18.28
CA ASN A 22 9.00 15.51 -17.88
C ASN A 22 8.43 15.78 -16.49
N SER A 23 7.12 15.81 -16.38
CA SER A 23 6.39 15.93 -15.13
C SER A 23 5.74 14.59 -14.79
N GLY A 24 5.77 14.23 -13.54
CA GLY A 24 5.25 12.97 -13.01
C GLY A 24 5.55 12.88 -11.52
N CYS A 25 5.28 11.76 -10.92
CA CYS A 25 5.62 11.52 -9.53
C CYS A 25 7.14 11.36 -9.35
N THR A 26 7.77 12.29 -8.64
CA THR A 26 9.22 12.26 -8.35
C THR A 26 9.56 11.58 -7.03
N GLU A 27 8.57 11.08 -6.31
CA GLU A 27 8.72 10.56 -4.96
C GLU A 27 8.99 9.05 -4.97
N PHE A 28 10.23 8.68 -4.66
CA PHE A 28 10.64 7.27 -4.59
C PHE A 28 9.83 6.49 -3.54
N GLY A 29 9.37 5.30 -3.90
CA GLY A 29 8.57 4.42 -3.02
C GLY A 29 7.06 4.63 -3.14
N THR A 30 6.59 5.44 -4.09
CA THR A 30 5.20 5.50 -4.52
C THR A 30 4.93 4.51 -5.66
N ASP A 31 3.67 4.13 -5.85
CA ASP A 31 3.28 3.13 -6.85
C ASP A 31 3.50 3.61 -8.30
N ASN A 32 3.45 4.92 -8.51
CA ASN A 32 3.62 5.54 -9.82
C ASN A 32 4.86 6.44 -9.91
N TYR A 33 5.92 6.12 -9.13
CA TYR A 33 7.21 6.80 -9.24
C TYR A 33 7.73 6.76 -10.68
N ASP A 34 8.06 7.94 -11.22
CA ASP A 34 8.67 8.09 -12.53
C ASP A 34 10.12 8.59 -12.38
N PRO A 35 11.14 7.73 -12.63
CA PRO A 35 12.54 8.14 -12.50
C PRO A 35 12.98 9.16 -13.56
N GLU A 36 12.20 9.35 -14.63
CA GLU A 36 12.48 10.36 -15.67
C GLU A 36 11.80 11.72 -15.39
N ALA A 37 10.89 11.77 -14.42
CA ALA A 37 10.26 13.01 -14.02
C ALA A 37 11.28 13.93 -13.34
N VAL A 38 11.30 15.18 -13.77
CA VAL A 38 12.13 16.25 -13.19
C VAL A 38 11.31 17.34 -12.51
N VAL A 39 9.99 17.25 -12.63
CA VAL A 39 9.02 18.14 -11.97
C VAL A 39 7.92 17.27 -11.39
N ASP A 40 7.73 17.38 -10.10
CA ASP A 40 6.59 16.76 -9.43
C ASP A 40 5.30 17.46 -9.86
N ASP A 41 4.35 16.68 -10.34
CA ASP A 41 3.02 17.16 -10.77
C ASP A 41 1.93 16.86 -9.73
N GLY A 42 2.30 16.34 -8.57
CA GLY A 42 1.37 15.99 -7.49
C GLY A 42 0.57 14.71 -7.74
N SER A 43 0.96 13.90 -8.73
CA SER A 43 0.26 12.66 -9.08
C SER A 43 0.67 11.46 -8.25
N CYS A 44 1.55 11.62 -7.25
CA CYS A 44 2.09 10.52 -6.45
C CYS A 44 0.98 9.73 -5.75
N ILE A 45 1.03 8.40 -5.91
CA ILE A 45 0.11 7.46 -5.27
C ILE A 45 0.86 6.71 -4.18
N GLU A 46 0.45 6.92 -2.94
CA GLU A 46 1.07 6.24 -1.80
C GLU A 46 0.86 4.73 -1.88
N THR A 47 1.94 3.97 -1.75
CA THR A 47 1.91 2.49 -1.80
C THR A 47 0.89 1.88 -0.84
N ARG A 48 0.69 2.49 0.34
CA ARG A 48 -0.26 2.00 1.34
C ARG A 48 -1.72 2.14 0.93
N ASP A 49 -2.05 3.06 0.02
CA ASP A 49 -3.45 3.41 -0.31
C ASP A 49 -4.21 2.24 -0.94
N LYS A 50 -3.51 1.33 -1.63
CA LYS A 50 -4.12 0.10 -2.15
C LYS A 50 -4.62 -0.83 -1.04
N PHE A 51 -3.98 -0.80 0.12
CA PHE A 51 -4.35 -1.64 1.28
C PHE A 51 -5.47 -1.05 2.13
N ILE A 52 -5.78 0.26 1.99
CA ILE A 52 -6.75 0.95 2.84
C ILE A 52 -8.18 0.62 2.41
N GLY A 53 -9.05 0.34 3.38
CA GLY A 53 -10.48 0.12 3.16
C GLY A 53 -11.08 -0.96 4.03
N ASP A 54 -12.34 -1.29 3.73
CA ASP A 54 -13.05 -2.37 4.35
C ASP A 54 -12.99 -3.62 3.47
N PHE A 55 -12.74 -4.74 4.10
CA PHE A 55 -12.52 -6.02 3.45
C PHE A 55 -13.44 -7.09 4.04
N ARG A 56 -14.05 -7.86 3.18
CA ARG A 56 -14.67 -9.13 3.56
C ARG A 56 -13.60 -10.20 3.67
N VAL A 57 -13.55 -10.89 4.78
CA VAL A 57 -12.51 -11.88 5.09
C VAL A 57 -13.06 -13.29 5.01
N ASN A 58 -12.34 -14.13 4.28
CA ASN A 58 -12.49 -15.58 4.30
C ASN A 58 -11.24 -16.17 4.97
N SER A 59 -11.42 -16.94 6.04
CA SER A 59 -10.35 -17.46 6.89
C SER A 59 -10.42 -18.97 7.00
N ASP A 60 -9.27 -19.63 7.09
CA ASP A 60 -9.18 -21.04 7.40
C ASP A 60 -9.21 -21.34 8.91
N CYS A 61 -8.95 -20.31 9.73
CA CYS A 61 -8.98 -20.43 11.21
C CYS A 61 -10.34 -20.13 11.82
N PHE A 62 -11.18 -19.34 11.15
CA PHE A 62 -12.44 -18.81 11.69
C PHE A 62 -13.60 -19.10 10.74
N ALA A 63 -14.66 -19.67 11.26
CA ALA A 63 -15.74 -20.29 10.47
C ALA A 63 -16.73 -19.31 9.85
N ALA A 64 -16.64 -18.02 10.10
CA ALA A 64 -17.60 -17.04 9.59
C ALA A 64 -16.92 -16.00 8.70
N ASP A 65 -17.63 -15.57 7.67
CA ASP A 65 -17.26 -14.35 6.95
C ASP A 65 -17.41 -13.15 7.90
N TYR A 66 -16.36 -12.36 8.02
CA TYR A 66 -16.35 -11.15 8.82
C TYR A 66 -15.71 -9.98 8.07
N THR A 67 -15.89 -8.78 8.60
CA THR A 67 -15.35 -7.58 7.99
C THR A 67 -14.13 -7.10 8.77
N ARG A 68 -13.12 -6.67 8.02
CA ARG A 68 -11.90 -6.07 8.53
C ARG A 68 -11.70 -4.71 7.92
N THR A 69 -11.23 -3.75 8.71
CA THR A 69 -10.81 -2.45 8.23
C THR A 69 -9.29 -2.34 8.28
N ILE A 70 -8.69 -1.92 7.18
CA ILE A 70 -7.29 -1.51 7.14
C ILE A 70 -7.26 0.01 7.01
N SER A 71 -6.59 0.68 7.95
CA SER A 71 -6.58 2.13 8.08
C SER A 71 -5.19 2.71 8.03
N VAL A 72 -5.09 3.99 7.69
CA VAL A 72 -3.83 4.74 7.70
C VAL A 72 -3.29 4.92 9.12
N THR A 73 -1.97 4.99 9.25
CA THR A 73 -1.28 5.48 10.44
C THR A 73 -0.65 6.84 10.16
N SER A 74 -0.02 7.45 11.16
CA SER A 74 0.81 8.65 10.98
C SER A 74 2.07 8.40 10.16
N GLU A 75 2.51 7.14 10.04
CA GLU A 75 3.70 6.74 9.30
C GLU A 75 3.35 6.36 7.87
N ARG A 76 4.17 6.79 6.92
CA ARG A 76 3.93 6.64 5.49
C ARG A 76 3.81 5.20 5.01
N TYR A 77 4.67 4.31 5.53
CA TYR A 77 4.74 2.90 5.12
C TYR A 77 4.12 1.97 6.16
N SER A 78 3.09 2.44 6.86
CA SER A 78 2.43 1.68 7.91
C SER A 78 0.92 1.79 7.80
N VAL A 79 0.25 0.70 8.16
CA VAL A 79 -1.20 0.60 8.26
C VAL A 79 -1.58 -0.06 9.57
N THR A 80 -2.82 0.16 9.97
CA THR A 80 -3.44 -0.53 11.11
C THR A 80 -4.46 -1.51 10.57
N ILE A 81 -4.39 -2.76 10.99
CA ILE A 81 -5.35 -3.82 10.64
C ILE A 81 -6.23 -4.07 11.85
N SER A 82 -7.53 -3.80 11.74
CA SER A 82 -8.50 -4.09 12.78
C SER A 82 -9.09 -5.48 12.62
N ASN A 83 -9.68 -5.98 13.70
CA ASN A 83 -10.45 -7.23 13.68
C ASN A 83 -9.67 -8.41 13.06
N LEU A 84 -8.36 -8.51 13.40
CA LEU A 84 -7.57 -9.66 13.00
C LEU A 84 -8.02 -10.87 13.83
N ALA A 85 -8.16 -12.02 13.18
CA ALA A 85 -8.65 -13.24 13.81
C ALA A 85 -9.99 -13.05 14.55
N ASP A 86 -10.92 -12.32 13.92
CA ASP A 86 -12.32 -12.10 14.37
C ASP A 86 -12.47 -11.57 15.81
N THR A 87 -11.50 -11.04 16.45
CA THR A 87 -11.68 -10.34 17.75
C THR A 87 -10.41 -9.92 18.43
N LEU A 88 -9.26 -10.28 17.90
CA LEU A 88 -7.98 -10.07 18.61
C LEU A 88 -7.53 -8.60 18.65
N GLY A 89 -8.36 -7.67 18.14
CA GLY A 89 -8.07 -6.26 18.21
C GLY A 89 -7.35 -5.73 16.99
N THR A 90 -6.49 -4.75 17.20
CA THR A 90 -5.82 -4.00 16.14
C THR A 90 -4.33 -4.27 16.15
N VAL A 91 -3.76 -4.51 14.98
CA VAL A 91 -2.33 -4.71 14.79
C VAL A 91 -1.75 -3.66 13.85
N ASN A 92 -0.48 -3.31 14.04
CA ASN A 92 0.27 -2.49 13.11
C ASN A 92 1.00 -3.37 12.10
N ALA A 93 1.04 -2.92 10.87
CA ALA A 93 1.76 -3.61 9.79
C ALA A 93 2.52 -2.61 8.93
N GLY A 94 3.71 -2.98 8.50
CA GLY A 94 4.48 -2.28 7.50
C GLY A 94 4.01 -2.64 6.09
N VAL A 95 4.07 -1.71 5.14
CA VAL A 95 3.74 -1.95 3.73
C VAL A 95 4.88 -1.49 2.83
N PHE A 96 5.21 -2.32 1.83
CA PHE A 96 6.21 -1.95 0.83
C PHE A 96 5.89 -2.65 -0.50
N GLY A 97 5.76 -1.88 -1.57
CA GLY A 97 5.32 -2.42 -2.87
C GLY A 97 3.97 -3.12 -2.75
N THR A 98 3.93 -4.41 -2.98
CA THR A 98 2.74 -5.25 -2.80
C THR A 98 2.71 -5.99 -1.46
N ASP A 99 3.78 -5.90 -0.68
CA ASP A 99 3.94 -6.67 0.54
C ASP A 99 3.38 -5.94 1.74
N ILE A 100 2.82 -6.70 2.68
CA ILE A 100 2.42 -6.26 4.01
C ILE A 100 3.08 -7.18 5.05
N THR A 101 3.70 -6.59 6.07
CA THR A 101 4.43 -7.32 7.10
C THR A 101 3.89 -6.97 8.49
N ILE A 102 3.48 -7.98 9.23
CA ILE A 102 3.06 -7.86 10.62
C ILE A 102 4.25 -8.32 11.47
N GLU A 103 5.03 -7.36 11.94
CA GLU A 103 6.11 -7.63 12.88
C GLU A 103 5.54 -8.23 14.17
N ARG A 104 6.33 -9.10 14.81
CA ARG A 104 5.90 -9.74 16.05
C ARG A 104 5.52 -8.70 17.10
N GLN A 105 4.28 -8.71 17.51
CA GLN A 105 3.72 -7.77 18.48
C GLN A 105 2.78 -8.45 19.46
N SER A 106 2.66 -7.85 20.65
CA SER A 106 1.76 -8.34 21.69
C SER A 106 0.38 -7.69 21.54
N LEU A 107 -0.65 -8.50 21.59
CA LEU A 107 -2.06 -8.05 21.66
C LEU A 107 -2.57 -8.01 23.12
N GLY A 108 -1.68 -8.17 24.09
CA GLY A 108 -2.01 -8.24 25.50
C GLY A 108 -2.39 -9.64 25.97
N ALA A 109 -2.55 -9.79 27.29
CA ALA A 109 -3.04 -11.02 27.93
C ALA A 109 -2.33 -12.33 27.48
N GLY A 110 -1.04 -12.27 27.12
CA GLY A 110 -0.28 -13.47 26.71
C GLY A 110 -0.51 -13.89 25.27
N ILE A 111 -1.08 -13.01 24.43
CA ILE A 111 -1.24 -13.25 22.97
C ILE A 111 -0.19 -12.44 22.23
N THR A 112 0.50 -13.09 21.30
CA THR A 112 1.37 -12.43 20.32
C THR A 112 0.98 -12.83 18.90
N ILE A 113 1.23 -11.93 17.95
CA ILE A 113 0.97 -12.14 16.54
C ILE A 113 2.17 -11.72 15.71
N GLU A 114 2.40 -12.43 14.61
CA GLU A 114 3.36 -12.10 13.57
C GLU A 114 2.84 -12.63 12.23
N GLY A 115 3.19 -12.02 11.11
CA GLY A 115 2.73 -12.51 9.83
C GLY A 115 3.18 -11.66 8.64
N ALA A 116 2.72 -12.06 7.49
CA ALA A 116 2.95 -11.36 6.24
C ALA A 116 1.78 -11.57 5.28
N GLY A 117 1.72 -10.76 4.27
CA GLY A 117 0.73 -10.90 3.22
C GLY A 117 1.13 -10.15 1.96
N ILE A 118 0.27 -10.25 0.98
CA ILE A 118 0.50 -9.63 -0.32
C ILE A 118 -0.81 -9.04 -0.84
N TYR A 119 -0.74 -7.86 -1.44
CA TYR A 119 -1.80 -7.31 -2.27
C TYR A 119 -1.79 -8.05 -3.61
N VAL A 120 -2.91 -8.68 -3.91
CA VAL A 120 -3.14 -9.38 -5.18
C VAL A 120 -3.98 -8.47 -6.07
N GLU A 121 -3.96 -8.71 -7.36
CA GLU A 121 -4.82 -7.99 -8.32
C GLU A 121 -6.31 -8.12 -7.91
N GLU A 122 -7.14 -7.18 -8.40
CA GLU A 122 -8.59 -7.17 -8.15
C GLU A 122 -9.00 -6.86 -6.69
N ASN A 123 -8.23 -5.98 -6.01
CA ASN A 123 -8.58 -5.53 -4.65
C ASN A 123 -8.59 -6.63 -3.59
N GLN A 124 -7.70 -7.60 -3.71
CA GLN A 124 -7.52 -8.64 -2.71
C GLN A 124 -6.23 -8.47 -1.94
N VAL A 125 -6.28 -8.80 -0.65
CA VAL A 125 -5.10 -8.95 0.22
C VAL A 125 -5.13 -10.36 0.79
N SER A 126 -4.07 -11.13 0.55
CA SER A 126 -3.87 -12.43 1.20
C SER A 126 -2.95 -12.24 2.41
N LEU A 127 -3.36 -12.76 3.55
CA LEU A 127 -2.60 -12.69 4.81
C LEU A 127 -2.32 -14.09 5.34
N SER A 128 -1.08 -14.33 5.76
CA SER A 128 -0.68 -15.50 6.54
C SER A 128 -0.09 -15.01 7.84
N TYR A 129 -0.60 -15.48 8.95
CA TYR A 129 -0.12 -15.04 10.24
C TYR A 129 -0.16 -16.15 11.29
N ARG A 130 0.66 -15.99 12.31
CA ARG A 130 0.79 -16.88 13.45
C ARG A 130 0.35 -16.18 14.71
N ILE A 131 -0.57 -16.80 15.43
CA ILE A 131 -1.00 -16.41 16.77
C ILE A 131 -0.36 -17.36 17.76
N ARG A 132 0.24 -16.81 18.81
CA ARG A 132 0.72 -17.57 19.98
C ARG A 132 -0.09 -17.14 21.19
N ASP A 133 -0.78 -18.10 21.78
CA ASP A 133 -1.63 -17.91 22.95
C ASP A 133 -1.03 -18.65 24.15
N SER A 134 -0.60 -17.90 25.16
CA SER A 134 0.00 -18.43 26.39
C SER A 134 -0.92 -18.29 27.62
N ARG A 135 -2.20 -17.96 27.42
CA ARG A 135 -3.15 -17.68 28.52
C ARG A 135 -3.47 -18.88 29.37
N SER A 136 -3.37 -20.08 28.83
CA SER A 136 -3.66 -21.34 29.54
C SER A 136 -2.47 -21.90 30.33
N GLY A 137 -1.32 -21.21 30.35
CA GLY A 137 -0.08 -21.68 30.94
C GLY A 137 0.76 -22.58 30.03
N SER A 138 0.22 -22.99 28.87
CA SER A 138 0.94 -23.64 27.79
C SER A 138 0.77 -22.82 26.54
N GLU A 139 1.83 -22.69 25.72
CA GLU A 139 1.74 -21.99 24.45
C GLU A 139 0.94 -22.83 23.44
N VAL A 140 -0.13 -22.24 22.89
CA VAL A 140 -0.88 -22.79 21.75
C VAL A 140 -0.58 -21.93 20.54
N ILE A 141 -0.25 -22.55 19.41
CA ILE A 141 0.09 -21.88 18.17
C ILE A 141 -1.00 -22.14 17.14
N HIS A 142 -1.50 -21.07 16.53
CA HIS A 142 -2.42 -21.11 15.39
C HIS A 142 -1.76 -20.44 14.21
N ASP A 143 -1.58 -21.16 13.11
CA ASP A 143 -1.16 -20.64 11.82
C ASP A 143 -2.41 -20.46 10.97
N CYS A 144 -2.68 -19.23 10.53
CA CYS A 144 -3.90 -18.85 9.82
C CYS A 144 -3.58 -18.27 8.46
N PHE A 145 -4.46 -18.58 7.50
CA PHE A 145 -4.45 -17.98 6.18
C PHE A 145 -5.80 -17.33 5.89
N GLU A 146 -5.77 -16.14 5.31
CA GLU A 146 -6.96 -15.36 5.01
C GLU A 146 -6.88 -14.71 3.64
N VAL A 147 -8.02 -14.68 2.98
CA VAL A 147 -8.23 -13.89 1.77
C VAL A 147 -9.22 -12.77 2.10
N CYS A 148 -8.74 -11.55 1.96
CA CYS A 148 -9.48 -10.33 2.23
C CYS A 148 -9.84 -9.67 0.90
N THR A 149 -11.13 -9.52 0.60
CA THR A 149 -11.62 -8.89 -0.63
C THR A 149 -12.22 -7.54 -0.29
N LYS A 150 -11.74 -6.48 -0.94
CA LYS A 150 -12.18 -5.10 -0.71
C LYS A 150 -13.64 -4.94 -1.11
N GLN A 151 -14.43 -4.23 -0.29
CA GLN A 151 -15.85 -3.95 -0.50
C GLN A 151 -16.09 -2.65 -1.24
#